data_ad68bc1e6f1d7a3ba63a28b497b0788a
#
_entry.id   ad68bc1e6f1d7a3ba63a28b497b0788a
#
_cell.length_a   1.000
_cell.length_b   1.000
_cell.length_c   1.000
_cell.angle_alpha   90.00
_cell.angle_beta   90.00
_cell.angle_gamma   90.00
#
_symmetry.space_group_name_H-M   'P 1'
#
loop_
_entity.id
_entity.type
_entity.pdbx_description
1 polymer ?
#
loop_
_entity_poly.entity_id
_entity_poly.type
_entity_poly.pdbx_seq_one_letter_code
_entity_poly.pdbx_strand_id
1 'polypeptide(L)'
;ESRSVKGTPASRLPAFVLGEELADMADADPRVVVLTADLATANRTVEFKARHPDRFFDFGIAEKNMITTAAGMASAGFVPYAATFAAFSAILCAEQIRTDCAYTNMPVRVLGHHSGMSMGFYGTSHHALEDLAMMRTIANLTVVCTTDANHLRAVLRASLDHPGAMYIRMGRG
;
A
#
# COMPACT_ATOMS: atom_id res chain seq x y z
N GLU A 1 17.53 -5.74 16.97
CA GLU A 1 16.47 -5.89 17.99
C GLU A 1 15.42 -4.81 17.78
N SER A 2 14.28 -5.19 17.18
CA SER A 2 13.15 -4.29 17.03
C SER A 2 12.56 -4.06 18.43
N ARG A 3 12.71 -2.85 18.96
CA ARG A 3 11.98 -2.46 20.16
C ARG A 3 10.49 -2.43 19.84
N SER A 4 9.77 -3.44 20.26
CA SER A 4 8.31 -3.45 20.32
C SER A 4 7.86 -2.26 21.17
N VAL A 5 7.35 -1.22 20.53
CA VAL A 5 6.69 -0.13 21.25
C VAL A 5 5.37 -0.69 21.77
N LYS A 6 5.36 -1.05 23.06
CA LYS A 6 4.13 -1.43 23.78
C LYS A 6 3.28 -0.18 23.96
N GLY A 7 2.53 0.18 22.95
CA GLY A 7 1.48 1.21 23.03
C GLY A 7 0.11 0.59 22.84
N THR A 8 -0.94 1.30 23.24
CA THR A 8 -2.31 0.93 22.84
C THR A 8 -2.39 0.96 21.31
N PRO A 9 -3.27 0.17 20.68
CA PRO A 9 -3.43 0.17 19.22
C PRO A 9 -3.59 1.58 18.61
N ALA A 10 -4.21 2.49 19.35
CA ALA A 10 -4.41 3.88 18.93
C ALA A 10 -3.12 4.73 18.92
N SER A 11 -2.07 4.31 19.63
CA SER A 11 -0.79 5.05 19.70
C SER A 11 0.25 4.56 18.69
N ARG A 12 -0.04 3.52 17.92
CA ARG A 12 0.87 3.02 16.89
C ARG A 12 0.82 3.89 15.66
N LEU A 13 1.99 4.20 15.12
CA LEU A 13 2.12 4.89 13.84
C LEU A 13 1.55 4.03 12.71
N PRO A 14 0.94 4.62 11.66
CA PRO A 14 0.36 3.86 10.54
C PRO A 14 1.32 2.85 9.92
N ALA A 15 2.60 3.20 9.79
CA ALA A 15 3.61 2.31 9.24
C ALA A 15 3.89 1.06 10.11
N PHE A 16 3.56 1.10 11.41
CA PHE A 16 3.80 -0.03 12.32
C PHE A 16 2.62 -1.01 12.40
N VAL A 17 1.46 -0.65 11.89
CA VAL A 17 0.28 -1.53 11.91
C VAL A 17 -0.01 -2.18 10.57
N LEU A 18 0.58 -1.69 9.49
CA LEU A 18 0.25 -2.12 8.13
C LEU A 18 0.43 -3.63 7.92
N GLY A 19 1.62 -4.14 8.19
CA GLY A 19 1.92 -5.56 7.97
C GLY A 19 1.15 -6.50 8.90
N GLU A 20 0.96 -6.10 10.17
CA GLU A 20 0.17 -6.86 11.14
C GLU A 20 -1.29 -6.96 10.67
N GLU A 21 -1.91 -5.83 10.30
CA GLU A 21 -3.31 -5.78 9.88
C GLU A 21 -3.55 -6.57 8.59
N LEU A 22 -2.65 -6.41 7.60
CA LEU A 22 -2.73 -7.20 6.37
C LEU A 22 -2.58 -8.69 6.63
N ALA A 23 -1.73 -9.09 7.58
CA ALA A 23 -1.56 -10.48 7.97
C ALA A 23 -2.82 -11.05 8.66
N ASP A 24 -3.45 -10.26 9.55
CA ASP A 24 -4.73 -10.64 10.18
C ASP A 24 -5.85 -10.80 9.14
N MET A 25 -5.89 -9.90 8.14
CA MET A 25 -6.84 -10.02 7.03
C MET A 25 -6.57 -11.27 6.19
N ALA A 26 -5.31 -11.59 5.95
CA ALA A 26 -4.91 -12.78 5.19
C ALA A 26 -5.17 -14.10 5.92
N ASP A 27 -5.20 -14.11 7.24
CA ASP A 27 -5.65 -15.28 8.01
C ASP A 27 -7.12 -15.61 7.72
N ALA A 28 -7.94 -14.58 7.51
CA ALA A 28 -9.38 -14.73 7.26
C ALA A 28 -9.73 -14.88 5.77
N ASP A 29 -8.91 -14.31 4.87
CA ASP A 29 -9.21 -14.30 3.43
C ASP A 29 -7.98 -14.68 2.58
N PRO A 30 -8.04 -15.82 1.87
CA PRO A 30 -6.92 -16.30 1.05
C PRO A 30 -6.65 -15.43 -0.19
N ARG A 31 -7.56 -14.53 -0.56
CA ARG A 31 -7.37 -13.62 -1.70
C ARG A 31 -6.32 -12.54 -1.42
N VAL A 32 -6.07 -12.23 -0.14
CA VAL A 32 -5.12 -11.17 0.25
C VAL A 32 -3.69 -11.58 -0.07
N VAL A 33 -3.04 -10.79 -0.93
CA VAL A 33 -1.61 -10.91 -1.27
C VAL A 33 -0.93 -9.55 -1.12
N VAL A 34 0.34 -9.56 -0.74
CA VAL A 34 1.10 -8.32 -0.52
C VAL A 34 2.31 -8.27 -1.45
N LEU A 35 2.47 -7.14 -2.11
CA LEU A 35 3.56 -6.87 -3.03
C LEU A 35 4.38 -5.67 -2.54
N THR A 36 5.68 -5.72 -2.73
CA THR A 36 6.60 -4.59 -2.44
C THR A 36 7.69 -4.49 -3.49
N ALA A 37 8.40 -3.37 -3.51
CA ALA A 37 9.52 -3.10 -4.38
C ALA A 37 10.76 -2.75 -3.54
N ASP A 38 11.39 -3.78 -2.95
CA ASP A 38 12.59 -3.69 -2.07
C ASP A 38 12.39 -2.79 -0.83
N LEU A 39 11.15 -2.65 -0.36
CA LEU A 39 10.80 -1.77 0.74
C LEU A 39 10.12 -2.48 1.92
N ALA A 40 10.20 -3.80 2.01
CA ALA A 40 9.50 -4.59 3.02
C ALA A 40 9.75 -4.09 4.46
N THR A 41 10.97 -3.73 4.78
CA THR A 41 11.34 -3.19 6.10
C THR A 41 10.81 -1.77 6.30
N ALA A 42 10.94 -0.91 5.29
CA ALA A 42 10.53 0.49 5.39
C ALA A 42 9.00 0.64 5.52
N ASN A 43 8.25 -0.14 4.76
CA ASN A 43 6.78 -0.13 4.81
C ASN A 43 6.17 -1.12 5.81
N ARG A 44 7.01 -1.81 6.58
CA ARG A 44 6.59 -2.74 7.64
C ARG A 44 5.75 -3.92 7.15
N THR A 45 5.95 -4.35 5.92
CA THR A 45 5.30 -5.56 5.39
C THR A 45 6.04 -6.85 5.75
N VAL A 46 7.16 -6.74 6.47
CA VAL A 46 7.91 -7.90 6.99
C VAL A 46 7.08 -8.76 7.95
N GLU A 47 6.15 -8.18 8.68
CA GLU A 47 5.23 -8.88 9.57
C GLU A 47 4.28 -9.78 8.75
N PHE A 48 3.79 -9.29 7.61
CA PHE A 48 3.02 -10.11 6.68
C PHE A 48 3.87 -11.24 6.09
N LYS A 49 5.08 -10.92 5.60
CA LYS A 49 6.01 -11.91 5.03
C LYS A 49 6.30 -13.06 6.00
N ALA A 50 6.45 -12.75 7.29
CA ALA A 50 6.74 -13.76 8.32
C ALA A 50 5.59 -14.75 8.52
N ARG A 51 4.33 -14.30 8.39
CA ARG A 51 3.13 -15.15 8.58
C ARG A 51 2.66 -15.81 7.29
N HIS A 52 2.79 -15.14 6.16
CA HIS A 52 2.28 -15.56 4.86
C HIS A 52 3.34 -15.45 3.75
N PRO A 53 4.47 -16.19 3.85
CA PRO A 53 5.56 -16.08 2.88
C PRO A 53 5.13 -16.44 1.45
N ASP A 54 4.18 -17.35 1.29
CA ASP A 54 3.67 -17.80 -0.01
C ASP A 54 2.74 -16.78 -0.71
N ARG A 55 2.35 -15.74 0.02
CA ARG A 55 1.48 -14.65 -0.47
C ARG A 55 2.15 -13.29 -0.41
N PHE A 56 3.48 -13.29 -0.24
CA PHE A 56 4.31 -12.09 -0.23
C PHE A 56 5.28 -12.10 -1.42
N PHE A 57 5.28 -11.01 -2.19
CA PHE A 57 6.08 -10.90 -3.41
C PHE A 57 6.92 -9.62 -3.38
N ASP A 58 8.24 -9.78 -3.51
CA ASP A 58 9.17 -8.66 -3.63
C ASP A 58 9.71 -8.58 -5.06
N PHE A 59 9.49 -7.44 -5.70
CA PHE A 59 9.84 -7.21 -7.10
C PHE A 59 11.22 -6.56 -7.27
N GLY A 60 11.96 -6.32 -6.18
CA GLY A 60 13.12 -5.45 -6.22
C GLY A 60 12.70 -4.01 -6.57
N ILE A 61 13.64 -3.18 -7.00
CA ILE A 61 13.38 -1.77 -7.35
C ILE A 61 12.68 -1.70 -8.73
N ALA A 62 11.43 -2.17 -8.80
CA ALA A 62 10.65 -2.28 -10.04
C ALA A 62 9.15 -1.99 -9.79
N GLU A 63 8.85 -0.80 -9.28
CA GLU A 63 7.50 -0.40 -8.85
C GLU A 63 6.47 -0.51 -9.98
N LYS A 64 6.82 -0.12 -11.21
CA LYS A 64 5.91 -0.22 -12.37
C LYS A 64 5.52 -1.67 -12.64
N ASN A 65 6.50 -2.58 -12.62
CA ASN A 65 6.25 -4.02 -12.79
C ASN A 65 5.39 -4.57 -11.64
N MET A 66 5.65 -4.14 -10.40
CA MET A 66 4.85 -4.51 -9.24
C MET A 66 3.37 -4.13 -9.43
N ILE A 67 3.08 -2.90 -9.86
CA ILE A 67 1.70 -2.43 -10.05
C ILE A 67 1.00 -3.19 -11.20
N THR A 68 1.68 -3.36 -12.34
CA THR A 68 1.11 -4.14 -13.47
C THR A 68 0.85 -5.59 -13.06
N THR A 69 1.78 -6.22 -12.33
CA THR A 69 1.58 -7.58 -11.81
C THR A 69 0.43 -7.65 -10.80
N ALA A 70 0.27 -6.64 -9.95
CA ALA A 70 -0.87 -6.55 -9.05
C ALA A 70 -2.20 -6.55 -9.81
N ALA A 71 -2.30 -5.81 -10.92
CA ALA A 71 -3.49 -5.84 -11.77
C ALA A 71 -3.74 -7.23 -12.38
N GLY A 72 -2.68 -7.92 -12.81
CA GLY A 72 -2.76 -9.30 -13.29
C GLY A 72 -3.24 -10.27 -12.21
N MET A 73 -2.71 -10.15 -10.98
CA MET A 73 -3.18 -10.96 -9.83
C MET A 73 -4.65 -10.67 -9.50
N ALA A 74 -5.07 -9.41 -9.57
CA ALA A 74 -6.46 -9.04 -9.35
C ALA A 74 -7.39 -9.66 -10.39
N SER A 75 -6.98 -9.74 -11.66
CA SER A 75 -7.73 -10.42 -12.71
C SER A 75 -7.86 -11.93 -12.50
N ALA A 76 -6.94 -12.52 -11.72
CA ALA A 76 -6.97 -13.93 -11.32
C ALA A 76 -7.76 -14.18 -10.02
N GLY A 77 -8.41 -13.15 -9.46
CA GLY A 77 -9.28 -13.26 -8.29
C GLY A 77 -8.61 -12.95 -6.94
N PHE A 78 -7.37 -12.48 -6.93
CA PHE A 78 -6.72 -11.99 -5.71
C PHE A 78 -7.11 -10.54 -5.40
N VAL A 79 -6.84 -10.13 -4.16
CA VAL A 79 -6.93 -8.73 -3.71
C VAL A 79 -5.52 -8.28 -3.34
N PRO A 80 -4.75 -7.75 -4.30
CA PRO A 80 -3.36 -7.37 -4.07
C PRO A 80 -3.24 -6.01 -3.37
N TYR A 81 -2.37 -5.97 -2.37
CA TYR A 81 -1.93 -4.79 -1.64
C TYR A 81 -0.48 -4.48 -2.05
N ALA A 82 -0.31 -3.52 -2.94
CA ALA A 82 0.99 -3.14 -3.50
C ALA A 82 1.55 -1.92 -2.74
N ALA A 83 2.61 -2.14 -1.95
CA ALA A 83 3.15 -1.17 -1.00
C ALA A 83 4.50 -0.61 -1.45
N THR A 84 4.56 0.72 -1.62
CA THR A 84 5.79 1.47 -1.89
C THR A 84 5.67 2.90 -1.35
N PHE A 85 6.72 3.73 -1.49
CA PHE A 85 6.63 5.13 -1.12
C PHE A 85 5.59 5.88 -1.95
N ALA A 86 4.88 6.81 -1.34
CA ALA A 86 3.85 7.60 -2.01
C ALA A 86 4.38 8.35 -3.25
N ALA A 87 5.62 8.84 -3.19
CA ALA A 87 6.28 9.45 -4.35
C ALA A 87 6.44 8.47 -5.52
N PHE A 88 6.78 7.22 -5.23
CA PHE A 88 7.01 6.22 -6.28
C PHE A 88 5.69 5.62 -6.79
N SER A 89 4.74 5.32 -5.90
CA SER A 89 3.43 4.84 -6.34
C SER A 89 2.68 5.86 -7.18
N ALA A 90 2.63 7.11 -6.75
CA ALA A 90 1.82 8.12 -7.42
C ALA A 90 2.49 8.67 -8.68
N ILE A 91 3.75 9.12 -8.57
CA ILE A 91 4.41 9.82 -9.68
C ILE A 91 4.98 8.82 -10.68
N LEU A 92 5.77 7.86 -10.19
CA LEU A 92 6.46 6.90 -11.06
C LEU A 92 5.50 5.90 -11.72
N CYS A 93 4.43 5.48 -11.02
CA CYS A 93 3.51 4.43 -11.47
C CYS A 93 2.14 4.97 -11.93
N ALA A 94 2.00 6.28 -12.14
CA ALA A 94 0.72 6.89 -12.52
C ALA A 94 0.08 6.23 -13.76
N GLU A 95 0.88 5.88 -14.77
CA GLU A 95 0.40 5.21 -15.97
C GLU A 95 -0.17 3.83 -15.66
N GLN A 96 0.57 2.98 -14.94
CA GLN A 96 0.14 1.62 -14.59
C GLN A 96 -1.11 1.64 -13.71
N ILE A 97 -1.17 2.56 -12.74
CA ILE A 97 -2.37 2.74 -11.92
C ILE A 97 -3.57 3.14 -12.78
N ARG A 98 -3.37 4.05 -13.74
CA ARG A 98 -4.43 4.52 -14.63
C ARG A 98 -4.89 3.44 -15.60
N THR A 99 -3.96 2.79 -16.31
CA THR A 99 -4.29 1.87 -17.42
C THR A 99 -4.59 0.46 -16.93
N ASP A 100 -3.78 -0.06 -16.01
CA ASP A 100 -3.85 -1.46 -15.63
C ASP A 100 -4.80 -1.70 -14.45
N CYS A 101 -4.96 -0.72 -13.56
CA CYS A 101 -5.80 -0.86 -12.37
C CYS A 101 -7.15 -0.14 -12.52
N ALA A 102 -7.14 1.18 -12.73
CA ALA A 102 -8.35 2.00 -12.69
C ALA A 102 -9.21 1.85 -13.97
N TYR A 103 -8.60 1.89 -15.15
CA TYR A 103 -9.32 1.73 -16.43
C TYR A 103 -9.97 0.35 -16.54
N THR A 104 -9.26 -0.69 -16.12
CA THR A 104 -9.76 -2.08 -16.12
C THR A 104 -10.64 -2.40 -14.92
N ASN A 105 -10.80 -1.45 -14.00
CA ASN A 105 -11.57 -1.59 -12.75
C ASN A 105 -11.12 -2.78 -11.88
N MET A 106 -9.81 -3.07 -11.87
CA MET A 106 -9.24 -4.16 -11.07
C MET A 106 -9.14 -3.78 -9.58
N PRO A 107 -9.46 -4.69 -8.65
CA PRO A 107 -9.45 -4.43 -7.21
C PRO A 107 -8.02 -4.40 -6.61
N VAL A 108 -7.16 -3.53 -7.15
CA VAL A 108 -5.80 -3.31 -6.65
C VAL A 108 -5.79 -2.25 -5.55
N ARG A 109 -5.09 -2.51 -4.44
CA ARG A 109 -4.88 -1.58 -3.33
C ARG A 109 -3.46 -1.05 -3.39
N VAL A 110 -3.29 0.14 -3.94
CA VAL A 110 -2.00 0.83 -3.99
C VAL A 110 -1.77 1.55 -2.66
N LEU A 111 -0.76 1.12 -1.91
CA LEU A 111 -0.43 1.66 -0.60
C LEU A 111 0.74 2.63 -0.73
N GLY A 112 0.43 3.94 -0.67
CA GLY A 112 1.41 5.02 -0.72
C GLY A 112 1.81 5.46 0.68
N HIS A 113 2.91 4.91 1.22
CA HIS A 113 3.41 5.30 2.54
C HIS A 113 4.50 6.37 2.47
N HIS A 114 4.89 6.92 3.62
CA HIS A 114 5.85 8.01 3.72
C HIS A 114 5.43 9.24 2.90
N SER A 115 4.16 9.61 2.96
CA SER A 115 3.60 10.74 2.20
C SER A 115 4.08 12.10 2.70
N GLY A 116 3.86 13.12 1.89
CA GLY A 116 4.29 14.49 2.19
C GLY A 116 5.81 14.58 2.28
N MET A 117 6.31 15.32 3.25
CA MET A 117 7.74 15.52 3.53
C MET A 117 8.28 14.57 4.59
N SER A 118 7.56 13.51 4.94
CA SER A 118 7.91 12.64 6.08
C SER A 118 9.22 11.85 5.89
N MET A 119 9.74 11.75 4.66
CA MET A 119 11.08 11.19 4.39
C MET A 119 12.24 12.12 4.78
N GLY A 120 11.98 13.40 5.04
CA GLY A 120 12.94 14.36 5.58
C GLY A 120 14.23 14.43 4.78
N PHE A 121 15.30 13.81 5.29
CA PHE A 121 16.65 13.93 4.77
C PHE A 121 16.88 13.36 3.35
N TYR A 122 16.00 12.53 2.83
CA TYR A 122 16.11 12.07 1.43
C TYR A 122 15.76 13.16 0.41
N GLY A 123 15.08 14.23 0.84
CA GLY A 123 14.78 15.37 -0.01
C GLY A 123 13.66 15.11 -1.04
N THR A 124 13.62 15.98 -2.05
CA THR A 124 12.51 16.05 -3.02
C THR A 124 12.29 14.78 -3.82
N SER A 125 13.31 13.96 -4.04
CA SER A 125 13.16 12.69 -4.77
C SER A 125 12.25 11.67 -4.06
N HIS A 126 12.07 11.84 -2.74
CA HIS A 126 11.27 10.94 -1.91
C HIS A 126 10.05 11.63 -1.27
N HIS A 127 9.93 12.96 -1.42
CA HIS A 127 8.76 13.68 -0.94
C HIS A 127 7.58 13.47 -1.88
N ALA A 128 6.41 13.22 -1.33
CA ALA A 128 5.16 13.04 -2.09
C ALA A 128 4.21 14.21 -1.81
N LEU A 129 4.37 15.30 -2.55
CA LEU A 129 3.54 16.50 -2.43
C LEU A 129 2.45 16.53 -3.50
N GLU A 130 2.68 15.89 -4.65
CA GLU A 130 1.82 15.90 -5.82
C GLU A 130 0.86 14.69 -5.86
N ASP A 131 1.07 13.70 -5.03
CA ASP A 131 0.42 12.39 -5.08
C ASP A 131 -1.12 12.49 -5.07
N LEU A 132 -1.69 13.25 -4.15
CA LEU A 132 -3.15 13.43 -4.09
C LEU A 132 -3.71 14.14 -5.32
N ALA A 133 -3.01 15.17 -5.81
CA ALA A 133 -3.44 15.89 -7.01
C ALA A 133 -3.47 14.96 -8.22
N MET A 134 -2.42 14.19 -8.43
CA MET A 134 -2.31 13.25 -9.55
C MET A 134 -3.34 12.12 -9.45
N MET A 135 -3.42 11.45 -8.30
CA MET A 135 -4.33 10.30 -8.14
C MET A 135 -5.81 10.70 -8.27
N ARG A 136 -6.18 11.89 -7.82
CA ARG A 136 -7.57 12.40 -7.96
C ARG A 136 -8.00 12.71 -9.39
N THR A 137 -7.07 12.82 -10.33
CA THR A 137 -7.40 13.01 -11.76
C THR A 137 -7.72 11.70 -12.50
N ILE A 138 -7.39 10.56 -11.89
CA ILE A 138 -7.59 9.25 -12.51
C ILE A 138 -9.05 8.80 -12.28
N ALA A 139 -9.78 8.61 -13.37
CA ALA A 139 -11.15 8.10 -13.32
C ALA A 139 -11.19 6.67 -12.74
N ASN A 140 -12.23 6.34 -12.00
CA ASN A 140 -12.46 5.06 -11.32
C ASN A 140 -11.42 4.71 -10.23
N LEU A 141 -10.57 5.65 -9.83
CA LEU A 141 -9.67 5.45 -8.70
C LEU A 141 -10.24 6.07 -7.43
N THR A 142 -10.46 5.25 -6.41
CA THR A 142 -10.81 5.73 -5.07
C THR A 142 -9.55 6.17 -4.34
N VAL A 143 -9.52 7.41 -3.87
CA VAL A 143 -8.37 7.98 -3.15
C VAL A 143 -8.73 8.19 -1.69
N VAL A 144 -7.97 7.58 -0.79
CA VAL A 144 -8.16 7.69 0.67
C VAL A 144 -6.87 8.17 1.31
N CYS A 145 -6.99 9.17 2.21
CA CYS A 145 -5.88 9.64 3.03
C CYS A 145 -6.17 9.28 4.49
N THR A 146 -5.37 8.40 5.06
CA THR A 146 -5.55 7.95 6.44
C THR A 146 -4.94 8.94 7.43
N THR A 147 -5.57 9.12 8.58
CA THR A 147 -5.16 10.08 9.62
C THR A 147 -4.30 9.44 10.70
N ASP A 148 -4.66 8.23 11.12
CA ASP A 148 -3.99 7.49 12.20
C ASP A 148 -4.05 5.98 11.98
N ALA A 149 -3.48 5.23 12.92
CA ALA A 149 -3.41 3.77 12.87
C ALA A 149 -4.80 3.10 12.89
N ASN A 150 -5.75 3.65 13.64
CA ASN A 150 -7.10 3.09 13.71
C ASN A 150 -7.88 3.33 12.41
N HIS A 151 -7.74 4.54 11.85
CA HIS A 151 -8.31 4.85 10.54
C HIS A 151 -7.71 3.97 9.44
N LEU A 152 -6.38 3.77 9.45
CA LEU A 152 -5.72 2.87 8.50
C LEU A 152 -6.28 1.44 8.59
N ARG A 153 -6.42 0.88 9.79
CA ARG A 153 -7.02 -0.45 9.99
C ARG A 153 -8.44 -0.53 9.44
N ALA A 154 -9.26 0.45 9.76
CA ALA A 154 -10.64 0.49 9.27
C ALA A 154 -10.71 0.56 7.74
N VAL A 155 -9.85 1.39 7.13
CA VAL A 155 -9.74 1.53 5.67
C VAL A 155 -9.25 0.22 5.02
N LEU A 156 -8.22 -0.43 5.58
CA LEU A 156 -7.72 -1.70 5.04
C LEU A 156 -8.81 -2.77 5.04
N ARG A 157 -9.52 -2.95 6.13
CA ARG A 157 -10.64 -3.91 6.23
C ARG A 157 -11.78 -3.57 5.25
N ALA A 158 -12.18 -2.31 5.20
CA ALA A 158 -13.23 -1.87 4.27
C ALA A 158 -12.79 -1.98 2.80
N SER A 159 -11.50 -1.92 2.52
CA SER A 159 -10.98 -2.02 1.17
C SER A 159 -11.07 -3.44 0.59
N LEU A 160 -11.18 -4.47 1.43
CA LEU A 160 -11.15 -5.87 0.99
C LEU A 160 -12.21 -6.15 -0.09
N ASP A 161 -13.43 -5.70 0.12
CA ASP A 161 -14.56 -5.91 -0.79
C ASP A 161 -14.93 -4.65 -1.58
N HIS A 162 -14.09 -3.61 -1.54
CA HIS A 162 -14.32 -2.41 -2.34
C HIS A 162 -14.15 -2.73 -3.83
N PRO A 163 -15.12 -2.40 -4.68
CA PRO A 163 -14.99 -2.62 -6.12
C PRO A 163 -13.99 -1.64 -6.75
N GLY A 164 -13.12 -2.15 -7.64
CA GLY A 164 -12.16 -1.33 -8.36
C GLY A 164 -10.92 -0.92 -7.58
N ALA A 165 -10.11 -0.07 -8.17
CA ALA A 165 -8.81 0.32 -7.67
C ALA A 165 -8.89 1.36 -6.54
N MET A 166 -7.96 1.27 -5.59
CA MET A 166 -7.81 2.26 -4.52
C MET A 166 -6.35 2.72 -4.39
N TYR A 167 -6.18 4.00 -4.15
CA TYR A 167 -4.94 4.59 -3.63
C TYR A 167 -5.13 4.95 -2.16
N ILE A 168 -4.42 4.29 -1.29
CA ILE A 168 -4.48 4.49 0.17
C ILE A 168 -3.20 5.16 0.61
N ARG A 169 -3.30 6.43 0.94
CA ARG A 169 -2.20 7.29 1.35
C ARG A 169 -2.01 7.26 2.86
N MET A 170 -0.79 7.09 3.31
CA MET A 170 -0.47 7.11 4.73
C MET A 170 0.85 7.83 5.00
N GLY A 171 0.96 8.40 6.20
CA GLY A 171 2.20 9.00 6.69
C GLY A 171 3.26 7.96 7.04
N ARG A 172 4.41 8.45 7.45
CA ARG A 172 5.44 7.62 8.09
C ARG A 172 5.08 7.34 9.56
N GLY A 173 4.36 8.27 10.16
CA GLY A 173 3.99 8.34 11.55
C GLY A 173 4.55 9.59 12.18
#